data_e62ca42177218287fbf65aeab33fa47f
#
_entry.id   e62ca42177218287fbf65aeab33fa47f
#
_cell.length_a   1.000
_cell.length_b   1.000
_cell.length_c   1.000
_cell.angle_alpha   90.00
_cell.angle_beta   90.00
_cell.angle_gamma   90.00
#
_symmetry.space_group_name_H-M   'P 1'
#
loop_
_entity.id
_entity.type
_entity.pdbx_description
1 polymer ?
#
loop_
_entity_poly.entity_id
_entity_poly.type
_entity_poly.pdbx_seq_one_letter_code
_entity_poly.pdbx_strand_id
1 'polypeptide(L)'
;DKSLDFDDYALEYLPRAIRKFKAVSGAEEFSMLGWCLGALITTIYAALRPDEGLRNLLLLTAPLDFSDRTASGFSRWTSDPNFKPESIVEAFGNVPGEMIDSGAKMLKPIENYFGSYAMLWDNIENAARTDAWHAMNTWVRDTIPMAGAAYQQLINDFYKENKLIK
;
A
#
# COMPACT_ATOMS: atom_id res chain seq x y z
N ASP A 1 -0.84 16.52 -2.09
CA ASP A 1 -1.63 17.20 -1.06
C ASP A 1 -1.67 16.34 0.20
N LYS A 2 -1.34 16.94 1.35
CA LYS A 2 -1.28 16.22 2.64
C LYS A 2 -2.66 15.88 3.24
N SER A 3 -3.72 16.51 2.73
CA SER A 3 -5.10 16.30 3.21
C SER A 3 -5.80 15.10 2.57
N LEU A 4 -5.22 14.49 1.53
CA LEU A 4 -5.81 13.34 0.87
C LEU A 4 -5.81 12.11 1.80
N ASP A 5 -6.94 11.44 1.89
CA ASP A 5 -7.14 10.24 2.68
C ASP A 5 -7.63 9.05 1.83
N PHE A 6 -7.99 7.93 2.47
CA PHE A 6 -8.48 6.75 1.74
C PHE A 6 -9.85 6.97 1.15
N ASP A 7 -10.66 7.84 1.73
CA ASP A 7 -11.99 8.16 1.19
C ASP A 7 -11.83 8.90 -0.14
N ASP A 8 -10.90 9.86 -0.22
CA ASP A 8 -10.58 10.53 -1.49
C ASP A 8 -10.13 9.52 -2.55
N TYR A 9 -9.22 8.60 -2.20
CA TYR A 9 -8.72 7.61 -3.16
C TYR A 9 -9.79 6.62 -3.60
N ALA A 10 -10.56 6.06 -2.68
CA ALA A 10 -11.53 5.01 -2.97
C ALA A 10 -12.85 5.54 -3.53
N LEU A 11 -13.32 6.72 -3.08
CA LEU A 11 -14.67 7.22 -3.38
C LEU A 11 -14.67 8.36 -4.40
N GLU A 12 -13.51 9.01 -4.64
CA GLU A 12 -13.42 10.09 -5.63
C GLU A 12 -12.47 9.74 -6.78
N TYR A 13 -11.18 9.51 -6.51
CA TYR A 13 -10.18 9.32 -7.57
C TYR A 13 -10.39 8.02 -8.35
N LEU A 14 -10.58 6.88 -7.66
CA LEU A 14 -10.80 5.60 -8.33
C LEU A 14 -12.08 5.61 -9.17
N PRO A 15 -13.26 6.07 -8.68
CA PRO A 15 -14.44 6.21 -9.52
C PRO A 15 -14.26 7.14 -10.73
N ARG A 16 -13.50 8.22 -10.59
CA ARG A 16 -13.18 9.12 -11.71
C ARG A 16 -12.34 8.41 -12.77
N ALA A 17 -11.33 7.65 -12.34
CA ALA A 17 -10.50 6.85 -13.24
C ALA A 17 -11.34 5.79 -13.98
N ILE A 18 -12.24 5.09 -13.27
CA ILE A 18 -13.13 4.09 -13.87
C ILE A 18 -14.08 4.72 -14.89
N ARG A 19 -14.70 5.86 -14.56
CA ARG A 19 -15.55 6.58 -15.53
C ARG A 19 -14.76 6.98 -16.78
N LYS A 20 -13.53 7.45 -16.62
CA LYS A 20 -12.66 7.79 -17.75
C LYS A 20 -12.29 6.56 -18.57
N PHE A 21 -11.97 5.45 -17.90
CA PHE A 21 -11.69 4.17 -18.55
C PHE A 21 -12.88 3.72 -19.41
N LYS A 22 -14.11 3.68 -18.85
CA LYS A 22 -15.33 3.31 -19.56
C LYS A 22 -15.57 4.22 -20.76
N ALA A 23 -15.43 5.53 -20.60
CA ALA A 23 -15.63 6.50 -21.67
C ALA A 23 -14.63 6.33 -22.83
N VAL A 24 -13.40 5.90 -22.56
CA VAL A 24 -12.37 5.69 -23.59
C VAL A 24 -12.48 4.31 -24.24
N SER A 25 -12.75 3.27 -23.46
CA SER A 25 -12.81 1.88 -23.94
C SER A 25 -14.17 1.50 -24.54
N GLY A 26 -15.24 2.20 -24.21
CA GLY A 26 -16.62 1.81 -24.52
C GLY A 26 -17.12 0.61 -23.71
N ALA A 27 -16.35 0.14 -22.72
CA ALA A 27 -16.71 -1.02 -21.91
C ALA A 27 -17.70 -0.64 -20.79
N GLU A 28 -18.80 -1.36 -20.69
CA GLU A 28 -19.78 -1.26 -19.60
C GLU A 28 -19.26 -1.96 -18.32
N GLU A 29 -18.54 -3.05 -18.49
CA GLU A 29 -18.03 -3.91 -17.44
C GLU A 29 -16.50 -3.92 -17.41
N PHE A 30 -15.94 -4.18 -16.24
CA PHE A 30 -14.49 -4.23 -16.05
C PHE A 30 -14.09 -5.18 -14.93
N SER A 31 -12.82 -5.56 -14.94
CA SER A 31 -12.16 -6.26 -13.83
C SER A 31 -11.10 -5.37 -13.22
N MET A 32 -10.92 -5.44 -11.91
CA MET A 32 -9.87 -4.71 -11.20
C MET A 32 -8.87 -5.66 -10.57
N LEU A 33 -7.61 -5.22 -10.54
CA LEU A 33 -6.56 -5.84 -9.76
C LEU A 33 -6.05 -4.82 -8.74
N GLY A 34 -6.15 -5.15 -7.47
CA GLY A 34 -5.57 -4.38 -6.38
C GLY A 34 -4.34 -5.08 -5.81
N TRP A 35 -3.25 -4.34 -5.62
CA TRP A 35 -2.03 -4.87 -5.05
C TRP A 35 -1.64 -4.08 -3.79
N CYS A 36 -1.41 -4.77 -2.65
CA CYS A 36 -1.05 -4.20 -1.36
C CYS A 36 -2.04 -3.10 -0.91
N LEU A 37 -1.65 -1.86 -0.72
CA LEU A 37 -2.56 -0.73 -0.43
C LEU A 37 -3.59 -0.51 -1.55
N GLY A 38 -3.24 -0.81 -2.80
CA GLY A 38 -4.19 -0.80 -3.92
C GLY A 38 -5.30 -1.84 -3.74
N ALA A 39 -5.00 -3.00 -3.14
CA ALA A 39 -6.02 -4.00 -2.82
C ALA A 39 -7.01 -3.49 -1.76
N LEU A 40 -6.54 -2.72 -0.78
CA LEU A 40 -7.37 -2.08 0.22
C LEU A 40 -8.34 -1.08 -0.43
N ILE A 41 -7.83 -0.17 -1.24
CA ILE A 41 -8.63 0.85 -1.95
C ILE A 41 -9.67 0.20 -2.88
N THR A 42 -9.28 -0.81 -3.65
CA THR A 42 -10.20 -1.51 -4.56
C THR A 42 -11.25 -2.32 -3.82
N THR A 43 -10.94 -2.86 -2.64
CA THR A 43 -11.90 -3.56 -1.78
C THR A 43 -12.94 -2.59 -1.22
N ILE A 44 -12.51 -1.44 -0.70
CA ILE A 44 -13.42 -0.38 -0.23
C ILE A 44 -14.36 0.06 -1.37
N TYR A 45 -13.80 0.32 -2.55
CA TYR A 45 -14.60 0.68 -3.72
C TYR A 45 -15.62 -0.40 -4.06
N ALA A 46 -15.21 -1.66 -4.16
CA ALA A 46 -16.08 -2.77 -4.52
C ALA A 46 -17.22 -2.98 -3.51
N ALA A 47 -16.94 -2.81 -2.21
CA ALA A 47 -17.93 -2.93 -1.15
C ALA A 47 -18.98 -1.82 -1.21
N LEU A 48 -18.58 -0.59 -1.54
CA LEU A 48 -19.45 0.58 -1.52
C LEU A 48 -20.12 0.89 -2.87
N ARG A 49 -19.64 0.28 -3.97
CA ARG A 49 -20.10 0.51 -5.34
C ARG A 49 -20.38 -0.80 -6.11
N PRO A 50 -21.25 -1.69 -5.58
CA PRO A 50 -21.46 -3.02 -6.16
C PRO A 50 -22.07 -3.00 -7.58
N ASP A 51 -22.81 -1.96 -7.91
CA ASP A 51 -23.60 -1.88 -9.15
C ASP A 51 -22.89 -1.11 -10.28
N GLU A 52 -21.62 -0.77 -10.13
CA GLU A 52 -20.88 0.02 -11.13
C GLU A 52 -20.22 -0.82 -12.24
N GLY A 53 -20.62 -2.09 -12.43
CA GLY A 53 -20.16 -2.95 -13.52
C GLY A 53 -18.83 -3.64 -13.26
N LEU A 54 -18.40 -3.74 -11.98
CA LEU A 54 -17.26 -4.55 -11.59
C LEU A 54 -17.61 -6.04 -11.70
N ARG A 55 -16.92 -6.78 -12.57
CA ARG A 55 -17.12 -8.22 -12.79
C ARG A 55 -16.23 -9.09 -11.91
N ASN A 56 -14.96 -8.75 -11.83
CA ASN A 56 -13.98 -9.50 -11.05
C ASN A 56 -13.09 -8.54 -10.27
N LEU A 57 -12.78 -8.90 -9.02
CA LEU A 57 -11.80 -8.23 -8.19
C LEU A 57 -10.68 -9.23 -7.85
N LEU A 58 -9.47 -8.93 -8.33
CA LEU A 58 -8.28 -9.70 -8.02
C LEU A 58 -7.48 -8.96 -6.94
N LEU A 59 -7.20 -9.64 -5.84
CA LEU A 59 -6.48 -9.05 -4.70
C LEU A 59 -5.14 -9.76 -4.53
N LEU A 60 -4.06 -9.00 -4.65
CA LEU A 60 -2.70 -9.49 -4.42
C LEU A 60 -2.16 -8.88 -3.13
N THR A 61 -1.71 -9.76 -2.21
CA THR A 61 -1.13 -9.36 -0.91
C THR A 61 -1.98 -8.30 -0.17
N ALA A 62 -3.31 -8.53 -0.14
CA ALA A 62 -4.28 -7.58 0.38
C ALA A 62 -4.26 -7.53 1.92
N PRO A 63 -3.90 -6.41 2.56
CA PRO A 63 -3.96 -6.24 4.01
C PRO A 63 -5.37 -5.85 4.43
N LEU A 64 -6.28 -6.81 4.57
CA LEU A 64 -7.69 -6.56 4.90
C LEU A 64 -8.01 -6.73 6.39
N ASP A 65 -7.26 -7.58 7.09
CA ASP A 65 -7.41 -7.82 8.52
C ASP A 65 -6.13 -7.47 9.28
N PHE A 66 -6.24 -6.50 10.16
CA PHE A 66 -5.16 -5.99 11.00
C PHE A 66 -5.27 -6.45 12.47
N SER A 67 -6.08 -7.47 12.76
CA SER A 67 -6.29 -7.97 14.14
C SER A 67 -5.03 -8.59 14.74
N ASP A 68 -4.17 -9.23 13.93
CA ASP A 68 -2.91 -9.80 14.41
C ASP A 68 -1.83 -8.71 14.53
N ARG A 69 -1.74 -8.14 15.72
CA ARG A 69 -0.74 -7.13 16.08
C ARG A 69 0.68 -7.67 16.17
N THR A 70 0.87 -8.98 16.10
CA THR A 70 2.17 -9.65 16.19
C THR A 70 2.71 -10.10 14.84
N ALA A 71 1.93 -9.97 13.77
CA ALA A 71 2.24 -10.44 12.43
C ALA A 71 3.57 -9.92 11.87
N SER A 72 3.97 -8.70 12.28
CA SER A 72 5.24 -8.11 11.86
C SER A 72 5.78 -7.12 12.89
N GLY A 73 7.05 -6.73 12.76
CA GLY A 73 7.64 -5.65 13.54
C GLY A 73 6.89 -4.32 13.35
N PHE A 74 6.43 -4.06 12.12
CA PHE A 74 5.64 -2.87 11.80
C PHE A 74 4.27 -2.91 12.50
N SER A 75 3.54 -4.03 12.43
CA SER A 75 2.25 -4.19 13.11
C SER A 75 2.37 -3.99 14.62
N ARG A 76 3.42 -4.54 15.23
CA ARG A 76 3.69 -4.38 16.67
C ARG A 76 3.97 -2.93 17.03
N TRP A 77 4.82 -2.26 16.24
CA TRP A 77 5.18 -0.86 16.48
C TRP A 77 3.99 0.09 16.29
N THR A 78 3.24 -0.05 15.21
CA THR A 78 2.09 0.82 14.91
C THR A 78 0.92 0.60 15.84
N SER A 79 0.81 -0.59 16.46
CA SER A 79 -0.22 -0.91 17.46
C SER A 79 0.13 -0.42 18.86
N ASP A 80 1.34 0.11 19.10
CA ASP A 80 1.71 0.70 20.40
C ASP A 80 0.83 1.93 20.66
N PRO A 81 0.17 2.01 21.85
CA PRO A 81 -0.65 3.17 22.21
C PRO A 81 0.11 4.50 22.23
N ASN A 82 1.42 4.45 22.48
CA ASN A 82 2.28 5.63 22.49
C ASN A 82 2.73 6.08 21.09
N PHE A 83 2.55 5.25 20.08
CA PHE A 83 2.86 5.63 18.71
C PHE A 83 1.80 6.59 18.18
N LYS A 84 2.22 7.82 17.85
CA LYS A 84 1.35 8.90 17.37
C LYS A 84 1.71 9.23 15.92
N PRO A 85 0.97 8.74 14.92
CA PRO A 85 1.23 9.07 13.51
C PRO A 85 1.06 10.57 13.25
N GLU A 86 0.28 11.27 14.06
CA GLU A 86 0.07 12.72 14.00
C GLU A 86 1.39 13.49 14.10
N SER A 87 2.28 13.07 15.00
CA SER A 87 3.59 13.73 15.19
C SER A 87 4.47 13.66 13.93
N ILE A 88 4.37 12.58 13.16
CA ILE A 88 5.07 12.46 11.87
C ILE A 88 4.48 13.43 10.85
N VAL A 89 3.15 13.48 10.79
CA VAL A 89 2.44 14.36 9.85
C VAL A 89 2.62 15.84 10.21
N GLU A 90 2.67 16.16 11.49
CA GLU A 90 3.00 17.53 11.95
C GLU A 90 4.41 17.95 11.52
N ALA A 91 5.38 17.05 11.63
CA ALA A 91 6.77 17.32 11.28
C ALA A 91 7.02 17.43 9.77
N PHE A 92 6.39 16.57 8.96
CA PHE A 92 6.72 16.42 7.53
C PHE A 92 5.59 16.84 6.58
N GLY A 93 4.34 16.93 7.05
CA GLY A 93 3.17 17.09 6.21
C GLY A 93 2.80 15.82 5.49
N ASN A 94 3.45 15.51 4.36
CA ASN A 94 3.43 14.19 3.74
C ASN A 94 4.53 13.31 4.33
N VAL A 95 4.24 12.02 4.51
CA VAL A 95 5.25 11.07 5.02
C VAL A 95 6.27 10.78 3.92
N PRO A 96 7.56 11.04 4.15
CA PRO A 96 8.60 10.84 3.15
C PRO A 96 8.67 9.39 2.64
N GLY A 97 9.02 9.21 1.35
CA GLY A 97 9.13 7.89 0.74
C GLY A 97 10.11 6.97 1.47
N GLU A 98 11.22 7.51 1.99
CA GLU A 98 12.22 6.77 2.75
C GLU A 98 11.66 6.20 4.07
N MET A 99 10.71 6.91 4.70
CA MET A 99 10.02 6.40 5.90
C MET A 99 9.04 5.28 5.54
N ILE A 100 8.35 5.41 4.41
CA ILE A 100 7.47 4.35 3.90
C ILE A 100 8.28 3.10 3.54
N ASP A 101 9.39 3.24 2.83
CA ASP A 101 10.32 2.14 2.51
C ASP A 101 10.86 1.46 3.78
N SER A 102 11.26 2.26 4.78
CA SER A 102 11.73 1.73 6.06
C SER A 102 10.65 0.95 6.80
N GLY A 103 9.40 1.46 6.80
CA GLY A 103 8.24 0.76 7.36
C GLY A 103 7.96 -0.56 6.63
N ALA A 104 8.00 -0.56 5.30
CA ALA A 104 7.83 -1.78 4.50
C ALA A 104 8.93 -2.82 4.78
N LYS A 105 10.18 -2.39 4.96
CA LYS A 105 11.29 -3.28 5.34
C LYS A 105 11.11 -3.91 6.72
N MET A 106 10.43 -3.23 7.65
CA MET A 106 10.12 -3.76 8.99
C MET A 106 9.09 -4.91 8.95
N LEU A 107 8.40 -5.15 7.85
CA LEU A 107 7.52 -6.31 7.69
C LEU A 107 8.31 -7.62 7.75
N LYS A 108 9.47 -7.67 7.10
CA LYS A 108 10.43 -8.80 7.09
C LYS A 108 11.86 -8.27 7.11
N PRO A 109 12.36 -7.83 8.25
CA PRO A 109 13.63 -7.08 8.30
C PRO A 109 14.84 -7.89 7.84
N ILE A 110 14.96 -9.16 8.21
CA ILE A 110 16.12 -9.98 7.82
C ILE A 110 16.13 -10.18 6.30
N GLU A 111 15.01 -10.60 5.71
CA GLU A 111 14.89 -10.84 4.28
C GLU A 111 15.08 -9.54 3.48
N ASN A 112 14.51 -8.44 3.95
CA ASN A 112 14.54 -7.18 3.21
C ASN A 112 15.87 -6.43 3.31
N TYR A 113 16.59 -6.52 4.45
CA TYR A 113 17.89 -5.86 4.60
C TYR A 113 19.08 -6.73 4.16
N PHE A 114 19.02 -8.05 4.37
CA PHE A 114 20.15 -8.94 4.10
C PHE A 114 19.86 -9.94 2.99
N GLY A 115 18.67 -10.52 2.92
CA GLY A 115 18.31 -11.56 1.96
C GLY A 115 18.41 -11.10 0.51
N SER A 116 18.04 -9.85 0.22
CA SER A 116 18.18 -9.27 -1.13
C SER A 116 19.62 -9.23 -1.60
N TYR A 117 20.56 -8.84 -0.74
CA TYR A 117 21.98 -8.78 -1.07
C TYR A 117 22.61 -10.18 -1.13
N ALA A 118 22.20 -11.11 -0.25
CA ALA A 118 22.62 -12.50 -0.33
C ALA A 118 22.20 -13.13 -1.68
N MET A 119 20.95 -12.90 -2.09
CA MET A 119 20.46 -13.37 -3.38
C MET A 119 21.23 -12.77 -4.57
N LEU A 120 21.61 -11.49 -4.50
CA LEU A 120 22.47 -10.86 -5.51
C LEU A 120 23.83 -11.56 -5.56
N TRP A 121 24.46 -11.79 -4.42
CA TRP A 121 25.77 -12.45 -4.32
C TRP A 121 25.73 -13.86 -4.90
N ASP A 122 24.74 -14.65 -4.53
CA ASP A 122 24.55 -16.02 -5.01
C ASP A 122 24.30 -16.13 -6.53
N ASN A 123 23.90 -15.01 -7.14
CA ASN A 123 23.57 -14.96 -8.57
C ASN A 123 24.42 -13.96 -9.36
N ILE A 124 25.56 -13.54 -8.83
CA ILE A 124 26.36 -12.45 -9.41
C ILE A 124 26.85 -12.75 -10.84
N GLU A 125 27.07 -14.02 -11.18
CA GLU A 125 27.48 -14.47 -12.52
C GLU A 125 26.31 -14.58 -13.50
N ASN A 126 25.05 -14.46 -13.02
CA ASN A 126 23.87 -14.53 -13.86
C ASN A 126 23.35 -13.11 -14.22
N ALA A 127 23.74 -12.62 -15.39
CA ALA A 127 23.40 -11.27 -15.82
C ALA A 127 21.89 -10.97 -15.76
N ALA A 128 21.02 -11.90 -16.18
CA ALA A 128 19.57 -11.66 -16.17
C ALA A 128 19.01 -11.49 -14.73
N ARG A 129 19.58 -12.21 -13.75
CA ARG A 129 19.17 -12.08 -12.34
C ARG A 129 19.73 -10.82 -11.68
N THR A 130 20.97 -10.46 -12.01
CA THR A 130 21.56 -9.19 -11.53
C THR A 130 20.84 -7.98 -12.10
N ASP A 131 20.48 -7.99 -13.39
CA ASP A 131 19.70 -6.93 -14.02
C ASP A 131 18.30 -6.80 -13.39
N ALA A 132 17.61 -7.92 -13.15
CA ALA A 132 16.32 -7.92 -12.48
C ALA A 132 16.42 -7.37 -11.03
N TRP A 133 17.49 -7.72 -10.31
CA TRP A 133 17.76 -7.19 -8.97
C TRP A 133 17.99 -5.66 -9.01
N HIS A 134 18.79 -5.17 -9.96
CA HIS A 134 19.02 -3.73 -10.13
C HIS A 134 17.73 -2.98 -10.48
N ALA A 135 16.93 -3.51 -11.41
CA ALA A 135 15.65 -2.92 -11.79
C ALA A 135 14.70 -2.84 -10.57
N MET A 136 14.58 -3.91 -9.79
CA MET A 136 13.75 -3.94 -8.59
C MET A 136 14.24 -2.95 -7.54
N ASN A 137 15.54 -2.89 -7.27
CA ASN A 137 16.10 -1.96 -6.28
C ASN A 137 15.94 -0.49 -6.72
N THR A 138 16.05 -0.21 -8.01
CA THR A 138 15.79 1.13 -8.55
C THR A 138 14.33 1.51 -8.34
N TRP A 139 13.40 0.61 -8.67
CA TRP A 139 11.97 0.84 -8.48
C TRP A 139 11.59 1.05 -7.00
N VAL A 140 12.13 0.24 -6.09
CA VAL A 140 11.86 0.38 -4.64
C VAL A 140 12.37 1.72 -4.09
N ARG A 141 13.49 2.22 -4.61
CA ARG A 141 14.05 3.53 -4.19
C ARG A 141 13.30 4.73 -4.73
N ASP A 142 12.50 4.54 -5.78
CA ASP A 142 11.63 5.57 -6.37
C ASP A 142 10.27 5.67 -5.64
N THR A 143 10.29 5.51 -4.31
CA THR A 143 9.09 5.56 -3.48
C THR A 143 8.65 7.02 -3.30
N ILE A 144 7.38 7.29 -3.66
CA ILE A 144 6.77 8.61 -3.52
C ILE A 144 6.29 8.86 -2.07
N PRO A 145 6.25 10.11 -1.61
CA PRO A 145 5.66 10.45 -0.32
C PRO A 145 4.18 10.07 -0.23
N MET A 146 3.76 9.58 0.93
CA MET A 146 2.36 9.30 1.23
C MET A 146 1.67 10.53 1.83
N ALA A 147 0.44 10.80 1.42
CA ALA A 147 -0.35 11.88 1.99
C ALA A 147 -0.53 11.72 3.51
N GLY A 148 -0.37 12.81 4.24
CA GLY A 148 -0.38 12.78 5.72
C GLY A 148 -1.68 12.23 6.28
N ALA A 149 -2.84 12.68 5.77
CA ALA A 149 -4.14 12.20 6.22
C ALA A 149 -4.33 10.70 5.91
N ALA A 150 -3.93 10.23 4.73
CA ALA A 150 -3.97 8.80 4.39
C ALA A 150 -3.08 7.97 5.32
N TYR A 151 -1.90 8.47 5.68
CA TYR A 151 -1.03 7.78 6.63
C TYR A 151 -1.64 7.69 8.03
N GLN A 152 -2.23 8.80 8.54
CA GLN A 152 -2.92 8.80 9.83
C GLN A 152 -4.10 7.82 9.84
N GLN A 153 -4.91 7.82 8.78
CA GLN A 153 -6.04 6.91 8.63
C GLN A 153 -5.57 5.45 8.55
N LEU A 154 -4.52 5.14 7.79
CA LEU A 154 -3.93 3.80 7.72
C LEU A 154 -3.53 3.29 9.12
N ILE A 155 -2.83 4.11 9.90
CA ILE A 155 -2.36 3.68 11.21
C ILE A 155 -3.51 3.61 12.22
N ASN A 156 -4.30 4.67 12.34
CA ASN A 156 -5.32 4.75 13.38
C ASN A 156 -6.51 3.85 13.10
N ASP A 157 -7.08 3.93 11.89
CA ASP A 157 -8.31 3.23 11.56
C ASP A 157 -8.08 1.76 11.21
N PHE A 158 -6.98 1.45 10.50
CA PHE A 158 -6.74 0.07 10.06
C PHE A 158 -5.83 -0.67 11.03
N TYR A 159 -4.60 -0.22 11.26
CA TYR A 159 -3.67 -0.95 12.14
C TYR A 159 -4.10 -0.98 13.61
N LYS A 160 -4.59 0.14 14.17
CA LYS A 160 -4.99 0.20 15.59
C LYS A 160 -6.41 -0.30 15.82
N GLU A 161 -7.37 0.12 15.02
CA GLU A 161 -8.79 -0.13 15.25
C GLU A 161 -9.39 -1.25 14.40
N ASN A 162 -8.72 -1.66 13.31
CA ASN A 162 -9.18 -2.70 12.39
C ASN A 162 -10.57 -2.42 11.81
N LYS A 163 -10.84 -1.16 11.43
CA LYS A 163 -12.18 -0.70 10.99
C LYS A 163 -12.67 -1.32 9.68
N LEU A 164 -11.79 -1.94 8.87
CA LEU A 164 -12.21 -2.55 7.62
C LEU A 164 -13.18 -3.72 7.78
N ILE A 165 -13.08 -4.45 8.90
CA ILE A 165 -13.85 -5.66 9.16
C ILE A 165 -14.69 -5.59 10.44
N LYS A 166 -14.68 -4.46 11.11
CA LYS A 166 -15.55 -4.15 12.24
C LYS A 166 -16.66 -3.21 11.78
#